data_c91c30e3ed2c1cf6ef816c210f58f8e7
#
_entry.id   c91c30e3ed2c1cf6ef816c210f58f8e7
#
_cell.length_a   1.000
_cell.length_b   1.000
_cell.length_c   1.000
_cell.angle_alpha   90.00
_cell.angle_beta   90.00
_cell.angle_gamma   90.00
#
_symmetry.space_group_name_H-M   'P 1'
#
loop_
_entity.id
_entity.type
_entity.pdbx_description
1 polymer ?
#
loop_
_entity_poly.entity_id
_entity_poly.type
_entity_poly.pdbx_seq_one_letter_code
_entity_poly.pdbx_strand_id
1 'polypeptide(L)'
;MKHQKIFTGVALALGLAASAAGAQDMSFFRIGTGGTAGTYYPIGGLLANAISNPPGSRPCDQGGSCGVPGLIASALSANGSVANINAIAGGTLESGFSQSDVATWAYTGTGIWEGKPAVEKLRTIANLYPESIHLVASAESGITSVADLKGKRVSMDEPGSGTLVDAKIILGGYGITEDDIQPEYLKPDQAADRMRDGAMDAFFFVGGYPAGAISELASQHEVKLIPISCEEAPAICEEFKFFSADTVPGGTYEGNADDVQTLSVGAQWLTSADQPEELIYEITKALWNDNTRKQLDAGHAKGKMITKETALNGVGVPLHPGAEKFYKEAGLLK
;
A
#
# COMPACT_ATOMS: atom_id res chain seq x y z
N MET A 1 76.25 -3.04 -59.22
CA MET A 1 75.36 -4.15 -58.86
C MET A 1 74.81 -3.84 -57.46
N LYS A 2 73.58 -3.39 -57.40
CA LYS A 2 72.90 -2.97 -56.12
C LYS A 2 71.91 -4.06 -55.69
N HIS A 3 72.13 -4.65 -54.53
CA HIS A 3 71.18 -5.61 -53.91
C HIS A 3 70.11 -4.84 -53.17
N GLN A 4 68.84 -5.03 -53.56
CA GLN A 4 67.70 -4.48 -52.96
C GLN A 4 67.12 -5.56 -51.99
N LYS A 5 67.15 -5.28 -50.71
CA LYS A 5 66.52 -6.16 -49.67
C LYS A 5 65.04 -5.78 -49.50
N ILE A 6 64.17 -6.73 -49.78
CA ILE A 6 62.72 -6.63 -49.54
C ILE A 6 62.49 -6.98 -48.09
N PHE A 7 61.94 -6.04 -47.28
CA PHE A 7 61.44 -6.28 -45.95
C PHE A 7 59.94 -6.59 -46.06
N THR A 8 59.60 -7.82 -45.74
CA THR A 8 58.17 -8.27 -45.59
C THR A 8 57.69 -7.92 -44.21
N GLY A 9 56.88 -6.88 -44.08
CA GLY A 9 56.21 -6.54 -42.83
C GLY A 9 54.99 -7.41 -42.62
N VAL A 10 54.96 -8.21 -41.53
CA VAL A 10 53.78 -8.94 -41.04
C VAL A 10 53.01 -7.98 -40.18
N ALA A 11 51.84 -7.52 -40.67
CA ALA A 11 50.89 -6.76 -39.87
C ALA A 11 50.07 -7.72 -38.99
N LEU A 12 50.32 -7.69 -37.68
CA LEU A 12 49.55 -8.41 -36.68
C LEU A 12 48.26 -7.60 -36.40
N ALA A 13 47.13 -8.00 -36.98
CA ALA A 13 45.83 -7.43 -36.69
C ALA A 13 45.33 -8.00 -35.34
N LEU A 14 45.51 -7.25 -34.25
CA LEU A 14 44.79 -7.49 -32.99
C LEU A 14 43.34 -7.12 -33.19
N GLY A 15 42.46 -8.13 -33.34
CA GLY A 15 41.03 -7.98 -33.28
C GLY A 15 40.61 -7.68 -31.83
N LEU A 16 40.30 -6.42 -31.53
CA LEU A 16 39.54 -6.05 -30.34
C LEU A 16 38.12 -6.61 -30.52
N ALA A 17 37.83 -7.78 -29.91
CA ALA A 17 36.47 -8.21 -29.62
C ALA A 17 35.94 -7.27 -28.54
N ALA A 18 35.34 -6.15 -28.93
CA ALA A 18 34.50 -5.37 -28.05
C ALA A 18 33.31 -6.25 -27.70
N SER A 19 33.33 -6.85 -26.51
CA SER A 19 32.13 -7.42 -25.90
C SER A 19 31.13 -6.27 -25.83
N ALA A 20 30.12 -6.28 -26.68
CA ALA A 20 28.93 -5.47 -26.47
C ALA A 20 28.31 -5.98 -25.14
N ALA A 21 28.71 -5.36 -24.03
CA ALA A 21 27.91 -5.42 -22.83
C ALA A 21 26.57 -4.83 -23.24
N GLY A 22 25.56 -5.68 -23.46
CA GLY A 22 24.22 -5.24 -23.77
C GLY A 22 23.84 -4.23 -22.70
N ALA A 23 23.59 -2.98 -23.10
CA ALA A 23 23.00 -2.01 -22.19
C ALA A 23 21.71 -2.65 -21.69
N GLN A 24 21.66 -3.00 -20.41
CA GLN A 24 20.44 -3.53 -19.81
C GLN A 24 19.43 -2.39 -19.86
N ASP A 25 18.32 -2.56 -20.57
CA ASP A 25 17.29 -1.55 -20.68
C ASP A 25 16.75 -1.25 -19.28
N MET A 26 16.73 0.02 -18.91
CA MET A 26 16.16 0.47 -17.64
C MET A 26 14.67 0.65 -17.79
N SER A 27 13.92 0.14 -16.83
CA SER A 27 12.49 0.38 -16.71
C SER A 27 12.16 0.96 -15.34
N PHE A 28 11.13 1.79 -15.29
CA PHE A 28 10.67 2.44 -14.06
C PHE A 28 9.32 1.86 -13.66
N PHE A 29 9.11 1.69 -12.36
CA PHE A 29 7.87 1.17 -11.80
C PHE A 29 7.49 1.95 -10.54
N ARG A 30 6.46 2.79 -10.66
CA ARG A 30 6.01 3.66 -9.59
C ARG A 30 4.88 2.98 -8.83
N ILE A 31 4.95 3.03 -7.50
CA ILE A 31 3.96 2.49 -6.59
C ILE A 31 3.30 3.65 -5.87
N GLY A 32 2.05 3.96 -6.22
CA GLY A 32 1.25 4.94 -5.49
C GLY A 32 0.92 4.43 -4.09
N THR A 33 1.12 5.27 -3.10
CA THR A 33 0.94 4.90 -1.68
C THR A 33 -0.09 5.81 -1.00
N GLY A 34 0.13 6.23 0.22
CA GLY A 34 -0.62 7.24 0.96
C GLY A 34 0.30 8.35 1.45
N GLY A 35 -0.15 9.11 2.43
CA GLY A 35 0.69 10.06 3.16
C GLY A 35 1.88 9.37 3.82
N THR A 36 3.01 10.09 3.93
CA THR A 36 4.29 9.54 4.43
C THR A 36 4.22 9.04 5.87
N ALA A 37 3.32 9.57 6.67
CA ALA A 37 3.10 9.20 8.07
C ALA A 37 2.08 8.05 8.26
N GLY A 38 1.50 7.53 7.16
CA GLY A 38 0.66 6.34 7.15
C GLY A 38 1.46 5.05 6.90
N THR A 39 0.75 3.92 6.70
CA THR A 39 1.36 2.60 6.53
C THR A 39 1.72 2.27 5.08
N TYR A 40 0.96 2.77 4.10
CA TYR A 40 1.25 2.51 2.68
C TYR A 40 2.64 2.95 2.25
N TYR A 41 3.07 4.14 2.68
CA TYR A 41 4.35 4.68 2.22
C TYR A 41 5.57 3.85 2.66
N PRO A 42 5.77 3.51 3.95
CA PRO A 42 6.87 2.66 4.36
C PRO A 42 6.81 1.25 3.74
N ILE A 43 5.63 0.63 3.66
CA ILE A 43 5.49 -0.68 2.99
C ILE A 43 5.81 -0.56 1.49
N GLY A 44 5.31 0.47 0.82
CA GLY A 44 5.63 0.75 -0.59
C GLY A 44 7.13 0.92 -0.82
N GLY A 45 7.83 1.59 0.10
CA GLY A 45 9.28 1.72 0.08
C GLY A 45 10.01 0.37 0.19
N LEU A 46 9.55 -0.52 1.07
CA LEU A 46 10.09 -1.88 1.21
C LEU A 46 9.87 -2.68 -0.08
N LEU A 47 8.66 -2.63 -0.66
CA LEU A 47 8.36 -3.34 -1.91
C LEU A 47 9.15 -2.76 -3.09
N ALA A 48 9.22 -1.45 -3.21
CA ALA A 48 10.01 -0.79 -4.25
C ALA A 48 11.48 -1.21 -4.19
N ASN A 49 12.06 -1.25 -2.98
CA ASN A 49 13.43 -1.72 -2.78
C ASN A 49 13.58 -3.21 -3.13
N ALA A 50 12.63 -4.04 -2.71
CA ALA A 50 12.66 -5.49 -2.92
C ALA A 50 12.60 -5.89 -4.40
N ILE A 51 11.79 -5.18 -5.20
CA ILE A 51 11.63 -5.49 -6.63
C ILE A 51 12.63 -4.78 -7.55
N SER A 52 13.33 -3.75 -7.04
CA SER A 52 14.35 -3.04 -7.82
C SER A 52 15.61 -3.86 -7.99
N ASN A 53 16.18 -3.84 -9.20
CA ASN A 53 17.51 -4.37 -9.50
C ASN A 53 18.14 -3.55 -10.65
N PRO A 54 18.53 -2.29 -10.38
CA PRO A 54 19.09 -1.41 -11.40
C PRO A 54 20.40 -1.94 -11.98
N PRO A 55 20.78 -1.54 -13.19
CA PRO A 55 22.04 -1.92 -13.81
C PRO A 55 23.23 -1.62 -12.90
N GLY A 56 24.15 -2.57 -12.79
CA GLY A 56 25.31 -2.46 -11.91
C GLY A 56 25.07 -2.85 -10.44
N SER A 57 23.87 -3.28 -10.09
CA SER A 57 23.59 -3.85 -8.77
C SER A 57 24.46 -5.07 -8.51
N ARG A 58 24.87 -5.26 -7.23
CA ARG A 58 25.50 -6.49 -6.81
C ARG A 58 24.55 -7.67 -7.03
N PRO A 59 25.02 -8.84 -7.50
CA PRO A 59 24.20 -10.04 -7.64
C PRO A 59 23.54 -10.49 -6.33
N CYS A 60 22.34 -11.08 -6.44
CA CYS A 60 21.54 -11.53 -5.30
C CYS A 60 22.28 -12.54 -4.41
N ASP A 61 22.97 -13.51 -4.99
CA ASP A 61 23.77 -14.55 -4.30
C ASP A 61 25.00 -13.98 -3.56
N GLN A 62 25.37 -12.73 -3.87
CA GLN A 62 26.44 -12.00 -3.20
C GLN A 62 25.90 -10.95 -2.21
N GLY A 63 24.63 -11.06 -1.81
CA GLY A 63 23.96 -10.15 -0.89
C GLY A 63 23.55 -8.80 -1.53
N GLY A 64 23.38 -8.79 -2.84
CA GLY A 64 22.85 -7.67 -3.60
C GLY A 64 21.34 -7.73 -3.81
N SER A 65 20.85 -7.03 -4.84
CA SER A 65 19.44 -7.00 -5.18
C SER A 65 18.95 -8.33 -5.76
N CYS A 66 17.80 -8.81 -5.27
CA CYS A 66 17.09 -9.99 -5.77
C CYS A 66 15.81 -9.59 -6.55
N GLY A 67 15.71 -8.32 -6.96
CA GLY A 67 14.61 -7.79 -7.74
C GLY A 67 14.71 -8.11 -9.24
N VAL A 68 13.87 -7.46 -10.02
CA VAL A 68 13.75 -7.65 -11.47
C VAL A 68 14.91 -6.93 -12.19
N PRO A 69 15.72 -7.63 -12.98
CA PRO A 69 16.87 -7.01 -13.66
C PRO A 69 16.49 -5.81 -14.53
N GLY A 70 17.18 -4.69 -14.32
CA GLY A 70 16.93 -3.42 -15.04
C GLY A 70 15.79 -2.57 -14.45
N LEU A 71 15.03 -3.08 -13.47
CA LEU A 71 13.92 -2.37 -12.87
C LEU A 71 14.38 -1.39 -11.78
N ILE A 72 13.86 -0.17 -11.85
CA ILE A 72 13.97 0.86 -10.81
C ILE A 72 12.57 1.18 -10.33
N ALA A 73 12.23 0.68 -9.16
CA ALA A 73 10.94 0.96 -8.55
C ALA A 73 11.04 2.07 -7.50
N SER A 74 9.96 2.81 -7.31
CA SER A 74 9.86 3.88 -6.31
C SER A 74 8.47 3.95 -5.70
N ALA A 75 8.40 4.17 -4.38
CA ALA A 75 7.17 4.51 -3.70
C ALA A 75 6.91 6.00 -3.81
N LEU A 76 5.70 6.37 -4.24
CA LEU A 76 5.27 7.76 -4.36
C LEU A 76 4.19 8.06 -3.33
N SER A 77 4.38 9.13 -2.56
CA SER A 77 3.33 9.63 -1.69
C SER A 77 2.13 10.09 -2.51
N ALA A 78 0.94 9.68 -2.12
CA ALA A 78 -0.33 9.99 -2.77
C ALA A 78 -1.42 10.17 -1.71
N ASN A 79 -2.66 10.39 -2.15
CA ASN A 79 -3.78 10.54 -1.22
C ASN A 79 -4.40 9.20 -0.79
N GLY A 80 -3.94 8.06 -1.33
CA GLY A 80 -4.42 6.72 -0.95
C GLY A 80 -5.30 6.07 -2.01
N SER A 81 -6.20 5.19 -1.58
CA SER A 81 -6.89 4.17 -2.40
C SER A 81 -7.54 4.72 -3.68
N VAL A 82 -8.42 5.70 -3.55
CA VAL A 82 -9.17 6.26 -4.70
C VAL A 82 -8.25 7.01 -5.66
N ALA A 83 -7.29 7.77 -5.12
CA ALA A 83 -6.32 8.51 -5.92
C ALA A 83 -5.40 7.57 -6.71
N ASN A 84 -4.93 6.49 -6.08
CA ASN A 84 -4.07 5.49 -6.72
C ASN A 84 -4.78 4.76 -7.85
N ILE A 85 -6.03 4.34 -7.63
CA ILE A 85 -6.84 3.69 -8.68
C ILE A 85 -7.05 4.63 -9.86
N ASN A 86 -7.38 5.90 -9.62
CA ASN A 86 -7.53 6.88 -10.69
C ASN A 86 -6.22 7.10 -11.46
N ALA A 87 -5.08 7.10 -10.77
CA ALA A 87 -3.77 7.26 -11.39
C ALA A 87 -3.36 6.03 -12.23
N ILE A 88 -3.68 4.81 -11.76
CA ILE A 88 -3.52 3.56 -12.53
C ILE A 88 -4.43 3.58 -13.77
N ALA A 89 -5.70 3.93 -13.60
CA ALA A 89 -6.67 4.01 -14.70
C ALA A 89 -6.26 5.05 -15.75
N GLY A 90 -5.68 6.16 -15.31
CA GLY A 90 -5.16 7.22 -16.19
C GLY A 90 -3.77 6.94 -16.79
N GLY A 91 -3.12 5.81 -16.45
CA GLY A 91 -1.78 5.45 -16.93
C GLY A 91 -0.66 6.32 -16.38
N THR A 92 -0.88 7.04 -15.29
CA THR A 92 0.13 7.91 -14.65
C THR A 92 0.93 7.18 -13.55
N LEU A 93 0.46 6.01 -13.11
CA LEU A 93 1.16 5.08 -12.24
C LEU A 93 1.11 3.67 -12.81
N GLU A 94 2.18 2.92 -12.65
CA GLU A 94 2.25 1.50 -13.02
C GLU A 94 1.50 0.64 -12.01
N SER A 95 1.50 1.05 -10.73
CA SER A 95 0.82 0.33 -9.64
C SER A 95 0.49 1.25 -8.46
N GLY A 96 -0.27 0.74 -7.51
CA GLY A 96 -0.57 1.47 -6.27
C GLY A 96 -1.29 0.60 -5.25
N PHE A 97 -1.35 1.08 -4.02
CA PHE A 97 -2.09 0.41 -2.95
C PHE A 97 -3.52 0.93 -2.87
N SER A 98 -4.41 0.03 -2.51
CA SER A 98 -5.81 0.35 -2.26
C SER A 98 -6.42 -0.61 -1.26
N GLN A 99 -7.39 -0.13 -0.52
CA GLN A 99 -8.31 -0.96 0.25
C GLN A 99 -9.11 -1.88 -0.69
N SER A 100 -9.44 -3.06 -0.21
CA SER A 100 -10.12 -4.12 -0.98
C SER A 100 -11.54 -3.76 -1.41
N ASP A 101 -12.26 -3.04 -0.59
CA ASP A 101 -13.60 -2.50 -0.86
C ASP A 101 -13.55 -1.46 -1.98
N VAL A 102 -12.70 -0.44 -1.84
CA VAL A 102 -12.51 0.63 -2.84
C VAL A 102 -12.07 0.03 -4.19
N ALA A 103 -11.14 -0.94 -4.16
CA ALA A 103 -10.69 -1.64 -5.36
C ALA A 103 -11.83 -2.40 -6.05
N THR A 104 -12.63 -3.13 -5.26
CA THR A 104 -13.78 -3.90 -5.78
C THR A 104 -14.82 -2.97 -6.40
N TRP A 105 -15.19 -1.88 -5.71
CA TRP A 105 -16.15 -0.91 -6.25
C TRP A 105 -15.65 -0.22 -7.52
N ALA A 106 -14.37 0.12 -7.57
CA ALA A 106 -13.81 0.70 -8.79
C ALA A 106 -13.86 -0.27 -9.97
N TYR A 107 -13.54 -1.55 -9.75
CA TYR A 107 -13.56 -2.56 -10.79
C TYR A 107 -14.97 -2.89 -11.26
N THR A 108 -15.95 -2.97 -10.34
CA THR A 108 -17.33 -3.35 -10.65
C THR A 108 -18.23 -2.18 -11.04
N GLY A 109 -17.79 -0.93 -10.81
CA GLY A 109 -18.61 0.27 -11.05
C GLY A 109 -19.74 0.43 -10.03
N THR A 110 -19.58 -0.10 -8.82
CA THR A 110 -20.58 -0.05 -7.74
C THR A 110 -20.13 0.82 -6.56
N GLY A 111 -20.92 0.94 -5.52
CA GLY A 111 -20.59 1.71 -4.33
C GLY A 111 -20.20 3.15 -4.65
N ILE A 112 -19.03 3.60 -4.20
CA ILE A 112 -18.54 4.95 -4.46
C ILE A 112 -18.20 5.22 -5.95
N TRP A 113 -18.21 4.21 -6.80
CA TRP A 113 -18.06 4.31 -8.25
C TRP A 113 -19.39 4.34 -9.00
N GLU A 114 -20.53 4.21 -8.32
CA GLU A 114 -21.84 4.29 -8.96
C GLU A 114 -21.98 5.59 -9.76
N GLY A 115 -22.44 5.47 -11.02
CA GLY A 115 -22.53 6.59 -11.95
C GLY A 115 -21.21 7.02 -12.61
N LYS A 116 -20.08 6.35 -12.30
CA LYS A 116 -18.77 6.55 -12.93
C LYS A 116 -18.42 5.33 -13.79
N PRO A 117 -17.56 5.48 -14.82
CA PRO A 117 -17.06 4.32 -15.56
C PRO A 117 -16.29 3.36 -14.64
N ALA A 118 -16.60 2.07 -14.74
CA ALA A 118 -15.83 1.02 -14.06
C ALA A 118 -14.38 0.98 -14.56
N VAL A 119 -13.44 0.66 -13.66
CA VAL A 119 -12.02 0.53 -13.99
C VAL A 119 -11.72 -0.93 -14.36
N GLU A 120 -12.26 -1.39 -15.50
CA GLU A 120 -12.20 -2.80 -15.94
C GLU A 120 -10.78 -3.33 -16.18
N LYS A 121 -9.80 -2.45 -16.37
CA LYS A 121 -8.37 -2.80 -16.51
C LYS A 121 -7.64 -2.96 -15.19
N LEU A 122 -8.28 -2.68 -14.06
CA LEU A 122 -7.65 -2.86 -12.75
C LEU A 122 -7.34 -4.34 -12.52
N ARG A 123 -6.16 -4.63 -11.98
CA ARG A 123 -5.70 -5.99 -11.67
C ARG A 123 -4.99 -6.01 -10.33
N THR A 124 -5.09 -7.14 -9.62
CA THR A 124 -4.41 -7.35 -8.36
C THR A 124 -3.09 -8.09 -8.58
N ILE A 125 -2.03 -7.63 -7.90
CA ILE A 125 -0.77 -8.35 -7.76
C ILE A 125 -0.83 -9.25 -6.53
N ALA A 126 -1.23 -8.69 -5.38
CA ALA A 126 -1.37 -9.41 -4.11
C ALA A 126 -2.29 -8.65 -3.14
N ASN A 127 -2.97 -9.38 -2.26
CA ASN A 127 -3.40 -8.85 -0.97
C ASN A 127 -2.21 -8.87 0.00
N LEU A 128 -2.01 -7.80 0.77
CA LEU A 128 -0.79 -7.61 1.56
C LEU A 128 -1.03 -7.87 3.05
N TYR A 129 -1.89 -7.10 3.68
CA TYR A 129 -2.16 -7.18 5.12
C TYR A 129 -3.54 -6.58 5.45
N PRO A 130 -4.12 -6.88 6.62
CA PRO A 130 -5.33 -6.21 7.08
C PRO A 130 -5.03 -4.77 7.53
N GLU A 131 -5.85 -3.84 7.08
CA GLU A 131 -5.87 -2.43 7.47
C GLU A 131 -6.95 -2.21 8.50
N SER A 132 -6.53 -1.91 9.72
CA SER A 132 -7.44 -1.67 10.83
C SER A 132 -7.98 -0.25 10.78
N ILE A 133 -9.27 -0.08 11.07
CA ILE A 133 -9.88 1.23 11.23
C ILE A 133 -9.52 1.77 12.60
N HIS A 134 -8.82 2.89 12.65
CA HIS A 134 -8.53 3.62 13.87
C HIS A 134 -9.45 4.83 13.97
N LEU A 135 -10.18 4.94 15.06
CA LEU A 135 -10.78 6.19 15.50
C LEU A 135 -9.97 6.68 16.70
N VAL A 136 -9.18 7.71 16.47
CA VAL A 136 -8.27 8.30 17.45
C VAL A 136 -8.94 9.53 18.04
N ALA A 137 -9.12 9.57 19.35
CA ALA A 137 -9.71 10.70 20.05
C ALA A 137 -8.72 11.31 21.04
N SER A 138 -8.71 12.63 21.19
CA SER A 138 -8.02 13.31 22.29
C SER A 138 -8.65 12.86 23.62
N ALA A 139 -7.85 12.54 24.62
CA ALA A 139 -8.34 12.17 25.94
C ALA A 139 -9.23 13.25 26.57
N GLU A 140 -8.95 14.52 26.26
CA GLU A 140 -9.72 15.68 26.76
C GLU A 140 -11.07 15.86 26.05
N SER A 141 -11.29 15.22 24.91
CA SER A 141 -12.52 15.36 24.12
C SER A 141 -13.78 14.78 24.78
N GLY A 142 -13.59 13.86 25.73
CA GLY A 142 -14.67 13.10 26.36
C GLY A 142 -15.32 12.03 25.47
N ILE A 143 -14.75 11.74 24.29
CA ILE A 143 -15.22 10.71 23.37
C ILE A 143 -14.84 9.33 23.93
N THR A 144 -15.81 8.42 24.01
CA THR A 144 -15.64 7.03 24.47
C THR A 144 -16.27 6.01 23.52
N SER A 145 -17.09 6.48 22.59
CA SER A 145 -17.76 5.69 21.56
C SER A 145 -17.89 6.49 20.26
N VAL A 146 -18.21 5.82 19.15
CA VAL A 146 -18.49 6.50 17.88
C VAL A 146 -19.70 7.45 18.01
N ALA A 147 -20.69 7.12 18.85
CA ALA A 147 -21.87 7.96 19.06
C ALA A 147 -21.54 9.34 19.66
N ASP A 148 -20.42 9.45 20.38
CA ASP A 148 -19.99 10.71 21.01
C ASP A 148 -19.38 11.71 20.02
N LEU A 149 -19.23 11.33 18.75
CA LEU A 149 -18.69 12.21 17.70
C LEU A 149 -19.65 13.35 17.32
N LYS A 150 -20.94 13.27 17.67
CA LYS A 150 -21.91 14.34 17.35
C LYS A 150 -21.48 15.69 17.94
N GLY A 151 -21.40 16.71 17.08
CA GLY A 151 -20.95 18.05 17.41
C GLY A 151 -19.43 18.22 17.57
N LYS A 152 -18.64 17.16 17.44
CA LYS A 152 -17.18 17.18 17.58
C LYS A 152 -16.48 17.56 16.26
N ARG A 153 -15.25 18.07 16.39
CA ARG A 153 -14.34 18.34 15.27
C ARG A 153 -13.66 17.03 14.90
N VAL A 154 -14.01 16.49 13.73
CA VAL A 154 -13.57 15.14 13.32
C VAL A 154 -12.92 15.21 11.95
N SER A 155 -11.66 14.80 11.83
CA SER A 155 -11.05 14.59 10.52
C SER A 155 -11.38 13.19 10.00
N MET A 156 -11.87 13.14 8.75
CA MET A 156 -12.19 11.91 8.05
C MET A 156 -11.12 11.53 7.00
N ASP A 157 -9.94 12.17 7.06
CA ASP A 157 -8.89 12.10 6.05
C ASP A 157 -9.23 12.88 4.76
N GLU A 158 -8.27 12.98 3.84
CA GLU A 158 -8.36 13.83 2.66
C GLU A 158 -9.18 13.22 1.51
N PRO A 159 -9.70 14.05 0.59
CA PRO A 159 -10.34 13.56 -0.62
C PRO A 159 -9.36 12.69 -1.45
N GLY A 160 -9.83 11.52 -1.87
CA GLY A 160 -9.02 10.54 -2.60
C GLY A 160 -8.45 9.44 -1.71
N SER A 161 -8.59 9.53 -0.39
CA SER A 161 -8.23 8.46 0.54
C SER A 161 -9.32 7.39 0.62
N GLY A 162 -8.93 6.18 1.01
CA GLY A 162 -9.87 5.14 1.39
C GLY A 162 -10.41 5.36 2.79
N THR A 163 -9.63 5.96 3.69
CA THR A 163 -10.07 6.32 5.04
C THR A 163 -11.34 7.20 5.01
N LEU A 164 -11.40 8.20 4.12
CA LEU A 164 -12.60 9.03 3.96
C LEU A 164 -13.83 8.20 3.59
N VAL A 165 -13.65 7.18 2.77
CA VAL A 165 -14.73 6.27 2.36
C VAL A 165 -15.23 5.49 3.57
N ASP A 166 -14.33 4.82 4.28
CA ASP A 166 -14.67 3.98 5.42
C ASP A 166 -15.21 4.81 6.59
N ALA A 167 -14.65 5.99 6.85
CA ALA A 167 -15.16 6.90 7.89
C ALA A 167 -16.65 7.24 7.68
N LYS A 168 -17.07 7.50 6.43
CA LYS A 168 -18.47 7.75 6.09
C LYS A 168 -19.34 6.53 6.33
N ILE A 169 -18.85 5.34 6.00
CA ILE A 169 -19.56 4.07 6.24
C ILE A 169 -19.74 3.83 7.74
N ILE A 170 -18.66 4.01 8.52
CA ILE A 170 -18.70 3.84 9.96
C ILE A 170 -19.70 4.85 10.59
N LEU A 171 -19.58 6.13 10.29
CA LEU A 171 -20.51 7.14 10.78
C LEU A 171 -21.95 6.79 10.42
N GLY A 172 -22.21 6.41 9.16
CA GLY A 172 -23.56 6.02 8.70
C GLY A 172 -24.12 4.82 9.45
N GLY A 173 -23.28 3.82 9.75
CA GLY A 173 -23.67 2.65 10.53
C GLY A 173 -24.09 2.97 11.98
N TYR A 174 -23.55 4.04 12.55
CA TYR A 174 -23.94 4.58 13.85
C TYR A 174 -25.03 5.68 13.75
N GLY A 175 -25.63 5.88 12.57
CA GLY A 175 -26.67 6.90 12.35
C GLY A 175 -26.15 8.32 12.49
N ILE A 176 -24.91 8.56 12.12
CA ILE A 176 -24.24 9.87 12.12
C ILE A 176 -23.95 10.27 10.69
N THR A 177 -24.25 11.50 10.36
CA THR A 177 -23.92 12.11 9.04
C THR A 177 -22.82 13.16 9.20
N GLU A 178 -22.27 13.63 8.10
CA GLU A 178 -21.29 14.74 8.13
C GLU A 178 -21.89 16.03 8.73
N ASP A 179 -23.20 16.23 8.61
CA ASP A 179 -23.89 17.39 9.21
C ASP A 179 -24.02 17.31 10.73
N ASP A 180 -23.87 16.12 11.31
CA ASP A 180 -23.91 15.90 12.76
C ASP A 180 -22.56 16.17 13.44
N ILE A 181 -21.49 16.37 12.69
CA ILE A 181 -20.13 16.62 13.18
C ILE A 181 -19.61 17.95 12.63
N GLN A 182 -18.41 18.36 13.01
CA GLN A 182 -17.64 19.41 12.35
C GLN A 182 -16.55 18.76 11.51
N PRO A 183 -16.83 18.39 10.24
CA PRO A 183 -15.94 17.56 9.46
C PRO A 183 -14.71 18.35 8.99
N GLU A 184 -13.54 17.71 9.08
CA GLU A 184 -12.32 18.17 8.47
C GLU A 184 -11.76 17.06 7.55
N TYR A 185 -10.99 17.47 6.53
CA TYR A 185 -10.46 16.58 5.50
C TYR A 185 -8.95 16.74 5.40
N LEU A 186 -8.25 16.22 6.43
CA LEU A 186 -6.83 16.40 6.64
C LEU A 186 -6.10 15.07 6.59
N LYS A 187 -4.89 15.07 6.07
CA LYS A 187 -3.98 13.93 6.19
C LYS A 187 -3.75 13.56 7.65
N PRO A 188 -3.40 12.29 7.94
CA PRO A 188 -3.22 11.83 9.32
C PRO A 188 -2.22 12.65 10.14
N ASP A 189 -1.12 13.09 9.55
CA ASP A 189 -0.12 13.96 10.19
C ASP A 189 -0.68 15.34 10.51
N GLN A 190 -1.43 15.94 9.59
CA GLN A 190 -2.08 17.23 9.80
C GLN A 190 -3.19 17.15 10.85
N ALA A 191 -3.98 16.08 10.85
CA ALA A 191 -5.01 15.84 11.86
C ALA A 191 -4.39 15.65 13.26
N ALA A 192 -3.27 14.92 13.35
CA ALA A 192 -2.49 14.75 14.58
C ALA A 192 -1.95 16.09 15.09
N ASP A 193 -1.38 16.92 14.22
CA ASP A 193 -0.90 18.27 14.58
C ASP A 193 -2.04 19.13 15.12
N ARG A 194 -3.19 19.14 14.46
CA ARG A 194 -4.36 19.88 14.94
C ARG A 194 -4.91 19.37 16.26
N MET A 195 -4.83 18.06 16.51
CA MET A 195 -5.23 17.49 17.81
C MET A 195 -4.27 17.92 18.92
N ARG A 196 -2.96 17.87 18.66
CA ARG A 196 -1.93 18.35 19.60
C ARG A 196 -2.12 19.83 19.96
N ASP A 197 -2.56 20.64 18.99
CA ASP A 197 -2.85 22.06 19.19
C ASP A 197 -4.23 22.33 19.83
N GLY A 198 -4.98 21.27 20.22
CA GLY A 198 -6.32 21.39 20.81
C GLY A 198 -7.42 21.82 19.83
N ALA A 199 -7.14 21.77 18.51
CA ALA A 199 -8.06 22.19 17.46
C ALA A 199 -8.79 21.03 16.78
N MET A 200 -8.62 19.78 17.23
CA MET A 200 -9.26 18.56 16.72
C MET A 200 -9.65 17.68 17.91
N ASP A 201 -10.85 17.07 17.86
CA ASP A 201 -11.34 16.18 18.91
C ASP A 201 -11.11 14.71 18.58
N ALA A 202 -11.24 14.33 17.31
CA ALA A 202 -10.99 12.98 16.82
C ALA A 202 -10.58 12.97 15.34
N PHE A 203 -9.94 11.88 14.91
CA PHE A 203 -9.73 11.61 13.50
C PHE A 203 -9.78 10.12 13.19
N PHE A 204 -10.21 9.80 11.97
CA PHE A 204 -10.15 8.46 11.41
C PHE A 204 -8.82 8.23 10.69
N PHE A 205 -8.35 6.99 10.77
CA PHE A 205 -7.24 6.48 9.98
C PHE A 205 -7.47 4.99 9.68
N VAL A 206 -7.45 4.60 8.42
CA VAL A 206 -7.51 3.19 8.01
C VAL A 206 -6.16 2.78 7.47
N GLY A 207 -5.56 1.81 8.11
CA GLY A 207 -4.23 1.33 7.73
C GLY A 207 -3.65 0.33 8.73
N GLY A 208 -2.45 -0.13 8.43
CA GLY A 208 -1.71 -1.01 9.34
C GLY A 208 -1.20 -0.27 10.57
N TYR A 209 -1.11 -0.99 11.67
CA TYR A 209 -0.48 -0.50 12.90
C TYR A 209 0.94 -1.07 13.09
N PRO A 210 1.84 -0.34 13.82
CA PRO A 210 1.68 1.05 14.23
C PRO A 210 1.77 2.02 13.05
N ALA A 211 0.93 3.07 13.04
CA ALA A 211 1.01 4.17 12.08
C ALA A 211 1.86 5.31 12.64
N GLY A 212 2.74 5.89 11.82
CA GLY A 212 3.68 6.91 12.27
C GLY A 212 3.01 8.13 12.90
N ALA A 213 1.98 8.68 12.24
CA ALA A 213 1.25 9.84 12.75
C ALA A 213 0.63 9.60 14.13
N ILE A 214 0.04 8.41 14.36
CA ILE A 214 -0.58 8.08 15.65
C ILE A 214 0.47 7.83 16.71
N SER A 215 1.57 7.13 16.36
CA SER A 215 2.67 6.87 17.31
C SER A 215 3.36 8.15 17.77
N GLU A 216 3.61 9.08 16.85
CA GLU A 216 4.19 10.38 17.17
C GLU A 216 3.26 11.21 18.05
N LEU A 217 1.98 11.28 17.68
CA LEU A 217 0.98 11.99 18.47
C LEU A 217 0.86 11.40 19.88
N ALA A 218 0.72 10.10 20.02
CA ALA A 218 0.54 9.41 21.30
C ALA A 218 1.74 9.60 22.25
N SER A 219 2.96 9.80 21.71
CA SER A 219 4.15 10.09 22.52
C SER A 219 4.20 11.51 23.10
N GLN A 220 3.35 12.42 22.62
CA GLN A 220 3.35 13.84 22.96
C GLN A 220 2.03 14.35 23.53
N HIS A 221 0.94 13.62 23.28
CA HIS A 221 -0.43 14.00 23.63
C HIS A 221 -1.23 12.76 24.01
N GLU A 222 -1.99 12.84 25.09
CA GLU A 222 -2.81 11.70 25.54
C GLU A 222 -3.97 11.47 24.58
N VAL A 223 -3.98 10.30 23.94
CA VAL A 223 -5.01 9.88 22.99
C VAL A 223 -5.61 8.53 23.39
N LYS A 224 -6.84 8.28 22.95
CA LYS A 224 -7.55 7.02 23.11
C LYS A 224 -7.93 6.49 21.73
N LEU A 225 -7.74 5.19 21.54
CA LEU A 225 -8.39 4.48 20.44
C LEU A 225 -9.83 4.14 20.86
N ILE A 226 -10.77 4.50 20.02
CA ILE A 226 -12.20 4.27 20.26
C ILE A 226 -12.61 2.98 19.56
N PRO A 227 -13.27 2.03 20.26
CA PRO A 227 -13.68 0.78 19.65
C PRO A 227 -14.76 0.98 18.58
N ILE A 228 -14.74 0.10 17.57
CA ILE A 228 -15.71 0.02 16.48
C ILE A 228 -16.09 -1.44 16.33
N SER A 229 -17.36 -1.79 16.44
CA SER A 229 -17.78 -3.18 16.35
C SER A 229 -19.09 -3.38 15.58
N CYS A 230 -19.25 -4.60 15.02
CA CYS A 230 -20.51 -5.00 14.42
C CYS A 230 -21.62 -5.22 15.46
N GLU A 231 -21.29 -5.38 16.74
CA GLU A 231 -22.29 -5.53 17.80
C GLU A 231 -23.03 -4.21 18.05
N GLU A 232 -22.27 -3.10 18.02
CA GLU A 232 -22.84 -1.76 18.20
C GLU A 232 -23.49 -1.21 16.93
N ALA A 233 -22.95 -1.56 15.75
CA ALA A 233 -23.45 -1.15 14.44
C ALA A 233 -23.57 -2.33 13.46
N PRO A 234 -24.56 -3.25 13.68
CA PRO A 234 -24.71 -4.47 12.87
C PRO A 234 -24.85 -4.20 11.38
N ALA A 235 -25.50 -3.09 11.01
CA ALA A 235 -25.70 -2.69 9.61
C ALA A 235 -24.38 -2.60 8.81
N ILE A 236 -23.28 -2.20 9.45
CA ILE A 236 -21.98 -2.11 8.78
C ILE A 236 -21.57 -3.48 8.24
N CYS A 237 -21.62 -4.52 9.06
CA CYS A 237 -21.16 -5.86 8.66
C CYS A 237 -22.23 -6.66 7.88
N GLU A 238 -23.49 -6.29 7.99
CA GLU A 238 -24.57 -6.86 7.18
C GLU A 238 -24.53 -6.36 5.74
N GLU A 239 -24.28 -5.08 5.55
CA GLU A 239 -24.26 -4.44 4.25
C GLU A 239 -22.89 -4.57 3.55
N PHE A 240 -21.80 -4.36 4.30
CA PHE A 240 -20.44 -4.30 3.74
C PHE A 240 -19.62 -5.53 4.13
N LYS A 241 -19.63 -6.56 3.27
CA LYS A 241 -18.97 -7.86 3.49
C LYS A 241 -17.42 -7.79 3.38
N PHE A 242 -16.86 -6.65 3.09
CA PHE A 242 -15.40 -6.43 3.09
C PHE A 242 -14.84 -6.30 4.50
N PHE A 243 -15.63 -5.81 5.45
CA PHE A 243 -15.18 -5.63 6.81
C PHE A 243 -15.10 -6.96 7.56
N SER A 244 -14.00 -7.11 8.27
CA SER A 244 -13.75 -8.22 9.19
C SER A 244 -13.46 -7.67 10.57
N ALA A 245 -13.90 -8.41 11.61
CA ALA A 245 -13.51 -8.07 12.99
C ALA A 245 -11.99 -8.09 13.12
N ASP A 246 -11.43 -7.11 13.79
CA ASP A 246 -10.00 -6.95 14.02
C ASP A 246 -9.71 -6.38 15.40
N THR A 247 -8.47 -6.40 15.81
CA THR A 247 -8.03 -5.89 17.11
C THR A 247 -6.72 -5.14 16.95
N VAL A 248 -6.68 -3.90 17.42
CA VAL A 248 -5.41 -3.21 17.62
C VAL A 248 -4.87 -3.64 18.99
N PRO A 249 -3.72 -4.35 19.05
CA PRO A 249 -3.19 -4.87 20.31
C PRO A 249 -2.83 -3.75 21.30
N GLY A 250 -3.10 -3.99 22.56
CA GLY A 250 -2.67 -3.11 23.65
C GLY A 250 -1.15 -2.88 23.62
N GLY A 251 -0.74 -1.67 23.96
CA GLY A 251 0.66 -1.25 23.89
C GLY A 251 1.17 -0.91 22.49
N THR A 252 0.32 -0.98 21.45
CA THR A 252 0.69 -0.53 20.08
C THR A 252 0.99 0.98 20.06
N TYR A 253 0.22 1.77 20.80
CA TYR A 253 0.42 3.20 20.95
C TYR A 253 0.52 3.57 22.42
N GLU A 254 1.38 4.54 22.75
CA GLU A 254 1.57 5.02 24.12
C GLU A 254 0.24 5.46 24.73
N GLY A 255 0.02 5.13 26.01
CA GLY A 255 -1.22 5.43 26.73
C GLY A 255 -2.41 4.48 26.44
N ASN A 256 -2.28 3.57 25.47
CA ASN A 256 -3.34 2.58 25.12
C ASN A 256 -2.86 1.17 25.47
N ALA A 257 -3.04 0.80 26.75
CA ALA A 257 -2.52 -0.48 27.29
C ALA A 257 -3.35 -1.70 26.93
N ASP A 258 -4.65 -1.52 26.68
CA ASP A 258 -5.60 -2.59 26.43
C ASP A 258 -5.82 -2.81 24.92
N ASP A 259 -6.23 -4.02 24.56
CA ASP A 259 -6.66 -4.36 23.21
C ASP A 259 -7.91 -3.56 22.83
N VAL A 260 -7.92 -2.98 21.63
CA VAL A 260 -9.06 -2.23 21.11
C VAL A 260 -9.70 -2.96 19.95
N GLN A 261 -10.96 -3.33 20.09
CA GLN A 261 -11.75 -3.97 19.04
C GLN A 261 -12.04 -2.98 17.92
N THR A 262 -11.87 -3.41 16.70
CA THR A 262 -12.14 -2.59 15.51
C THR A 262 -12.55 -3.48 14.32
N LEU A 263 -12.66 -2.86 13.15
CA LEU A 263 -12.90 -3.54 11.88
C LEU A 263 -11.67 -3.34 10.98
N SER A 264 -11.50 -4.23 10.03
CA SER A 264 -10.43 -4.12 9.01
C SER A 264 -10.92 -4.48 7.62
N VAL A 265 -10.21 -3.94 6.63
CA VAL A 265 -10.27 -4.30 5.20
C VAL A 265 -8.90 -4.80 4.73
N GLY A 266 -8.81 -5.38 3.53
CA GLY A 266 -7.52 -5.81 2.98
C GLY A 266 -6.75 -4.65 2.32
N ALA A 267 -5.46 -4.51 2.57
CA ALA A 267 -4.55 -3.72 1.75
C ALA A 267 -4.19 -4.53 0.50
N GLN A 268 -4.49 -4.02 -0.68
CA GLN A 268 -4.20 -4.67 -1.95
C GLN A 268 -3.17 -3.89 -2.77
N TRP A 269 -2.25 -4.60 -3.40
CA TRP A 269 -1.35 -4.05 -4.39
C TRP A 269 -1.93 -4.27 -5.78
N LEU A 270 -2.29 -3.16 -6.43
CA LEU A 270 -3.00 -3.12 -7.69
C LEU A 270 -2.10 -2.62 -8.82
N THR A 271 -2.44 -3.00 -10.03
CA THR A 271 -1.81 -2.57 -11.29
C THR A 271 -2.84 -2.53 -12.42
N SER A 272 -2.42 -2.17 -13.63
CA SER A 272 -3.25 -2.22 -14.84
C SER A 272 -3.03 -3.51 -15.63
N ALA A 273 -4.07 -4.02 -16.28
CA ALA A 273 -3.98 -5.09 -17.28
C ALA A 273 -3.06 -4.72 -18.47
N ASP A 274 -2.74 -3.44 -18.64
CA ASP A 274 -1.86 -2.97 -19.71
C ASP A 274 -0.37 -3.18 -19.38
N GLN A 275 -0.02 -3.55 -18.13
CA GLN A 275 1.36 -3.88 -17.77
C GLN A 275 1.79 -5.21 -18.44
N PRO A 276 3.05 -5.34 -18.88
CA PRO A 276 3.54 -6.57 -19.48
C PRO A 276 3.44 -7.77 -18.52
N GLU A 277 2.90 -8.89 -19.02
CA GLU A 277 2.72 -10.12 -18.23
C GLU A 277 4.02 -10.58 -17.56
N GLU A 278 5.12 -10.62 -18.32
CA GLU A 278 6.41 -11.08 -17.80
C GLU A 278 6.97 -10.14 -16.72
N LEU A 279 6.76 -8.82 -16.86
CA LEU A 279 7.16 -7.86 -15.83
C LEU A 279 6.45 -8.12 -14.50
N ILE A 280 5.11 -8.27 -14.54
CA ILE A 280 4.34 -8.50 -13.32
C ILE A 280 4.59 -9.91 -12.76
N TYR A 281 4.88 -10.90 -13.61
CA TYR A 281 5.32 -12.22 -13.15
C TYR A 281 6.63 -12.12 -12.35
N GLU A 282 7.66 -11.46 -12.90
CA GLU A 282 8.95 -11.30 -12.21
C GLU A 282 8.84 -10.41 -10.96
N ILE A 283 8.01 -9.36 -10.97
CA ILE A 283 7.70 -8.55 -9.78
C ILE A 283 7.05 -9.42 -8.69
N THR A 284 6.05 -10.24 -9.05
CA THR A 284 5.38 -11.12 -8.10
C THR A 284 6.35 -12.15 -7.51
N LYS A 285 7.22 -12.71 -8.34
CA LYS A 285 8.26 -13.64 -7.91
C LYS A 285 9.30 -12.95 -6.99
N ALA A 286 9.67 -11.72 -7.29
CA ALA A 286 10.57 -10.92 -6.45
C ALA A 286 9.93 -10.60 -5.09
N LEU A 287 8.62 -10.33 -5.04
CA LEU A 287 7.87 -10.11 -3.80
C LEU A 287 8.02 -11.30 -2.83
N TRP A 288 8.02 -12.53 -3.34
CA TRP A 288 7.96 -13.74 -2.52
C TRP A 288 9.30 -14.48 -2.34
N ASN A 289 10.43 -13.84 -2.66
CA ASN A 289 11.73 -14.43 -2.40
C ASN A 289 12.19 -14.23 -0.93
N ASP A 290 13.17 -15.04 -0.49
CA ASP A 290 13.67 -15.01 0.88
C ASP A 290 14.32 -13.67 1.29
N ASN A 291 14.89 -12.94 0.32
CA ASN A 291 15.49 -11.63 0.60
C ASN A 291 14.41 -10.59 0.90
N THR A 292 13.33 -10.58 0.11
CA THR A 292 12.17 -9.73 0.35
C THR A 292 11.51 -10.06 1.68
N ARG A 293 11.38 -11.37 2.04
CA ARG A 293 10.85 -11.80 3.34
C ARG A 293 11.61 -11.15 4.50
N LYS A 294 12.95 -11.19 4.45
CA LYS A 294 13.79 -10.56 5.49
C LYS A 294 13.61 -9.05 5.58
N GLN A 295 13.47 -8.38 4.44
CA GLN A 295 13.23 -6.94 4.39
C GLN A 295 11.86 -6.57 4.99
N LEU A 296 10.83 -7.31 4.65
CA LEU A 296 9.48 -7.11 5.18
C LEU A 296 9.42 -7.37 6.70
N ASP A 297 10.05 -8.45 7.17
CA ASP A 297 10.09 -8.80 8.60
C ASP A 297 10.78 -7.74 9.46
N ALA A 298 11.82 -7.12 8.92
CA ALA A 298 12.62 -6.12 9.63
C ALA A 298 12.07 -4.70 9.46
N GLY A 299 11.37 -4.41 8.36
CA GLY A 299 11.06 -3.04 7.97
C GLY A 299 9.79 -2.47 8.59
N HIS A 300 8.78 -3.30 8.85
CA HIS A 300 7.50 -2.85 9.44
C HIS A 300 6.76 -4.01 10.11
N ALA A 301 6.01 -3.74 11.19
CA ALA A 301 5.22 -4.77 11.87
C ALA A 301 4.25 -5.49 10.91
N LYS A 302 3.51 -4.74 10.07
CA LYS A 302 2.63 -5.30 9.04
C LYS A 302 3.39 -6.03 7.92
N GLY A 303 4.67 -5.76 7.72
CA GLY A 303 5.51 -6.53 6.79
C GLY A 303 5.53 -8.03 7.10
N LYS A 304 5.47 -8.40 8.39
CA LYS A 304 5.39 -9.81 8.82
C LYS A 304 4.12 -10.53 8.37
N MET A 305 3.05 -9.77 8.11
CA MET A 305 1.75 -10.30 7.67
C MET A 305 1.66 -10.46 6.15
N ILE A 306 2.59 -9.87 5.38
CA ILE A 306 2.64 -9.99 3.92
C ILE A 306 3.21 -11.36 3.59
N THR A 307 2.34 -12.35 3.38
CA THR A 307 2.73 -13.74 3.13
C THR A 307 2.09 -14.29 1.86
N LYS A 308 2.69 -15.32 1.27
CA LYS A 308 2.11 -15.99 0.08
C LYS A 308 0.76 -16.64 0.38
N GLU A 309 0.62 -17.15 1.59
CA GLU A 309 -0.58 -17.87 2.05
C GLU A 309 -1.80 -16.96 2.11
N THR A 310 -1.60 -15.67 2.39
CA THR A 310 -2.67 -14.67 2.49
C THR A 310 -2.82 -13.79 1.26
N ALA A 311 -1.91 -13.93 0.28
CA ALA A 311 -1.83 -13.07 -0.90
C ALA A 311 -3.10 -13.04 -1.78
N LEU A 312 -3.93 -14.07 -1.67
CA LEU A 312 -5.16 -14.22 -2.46
C LEU A 312 -6.44 -14.01 -1.64
N ASN A 313 -6.32 -13.73 -0.34
CA ASN A 313 -7.47 -13.56 0.54
C ASN A 313 -8.19 -12.23 0.25
N GLY A 314 -9.53 -12.29 0.14
CA GLY A 314 -10.35 -11.09 -0.02
C GLY A 314 -10.12 -10.32 -1.33
N VAL A 315 -9.56 -10.96 -2.36
CA VAL A 315 -9.31 -10.34 -3.66
C VAL A 315 -10.62 -10.27 -4.46
N GLY A 316 -11.18 -9.07 -4.60
CA GLY A 316 -12.38 -8.79 -5.38
C GLY A 316 -12.12 -8.35 -6.84
N VAL A 317 -10.87 -8.01 -7.16
CA VAL A 317 -10.41 -7.61 -8.49
C VAL A 317 -9.59 -8.77 -9.09
N PRO A 318 -9.76 -9.13 -10.37
CA PRO A 318 -9.01 -10.22 -10.99
C PRO A 318 -7.49 -10.03 -10.84
N LEU A 319 -6.77 -11.13 -10.71
CA LEU A 319 -5.31 -11.10 -10.72
C LEU A 319 -4.78 -10.62 -12.07
N HIS A 320 -3.61 -9.98 -12.04
CA HIS A 320 -2.87 -9.74 -13.28
C HIS A 320 -2.37 -11.09 -13.85
N PRO A 321 -2.40 -11.30 -15.18
CA PRO A 321 -1.97 -12.59 -15.78
C PRO A 321 -0.59 -13.06 -15.31
N GLY A 322 0.38 -12.14 -15.17
CA GLY A 322 1.70 -12.46 -14.64
C GLY A 322 1.69 -12.90 -13.18
N ALA A 323 0.88 -12.26 -12.34
CA ALA A 323 0.70 -12.69 -10.94
C ALA A 323 -0.01 -14.04 -10.86
N GLU A 324 -1.07 -14.22 -11.64
CA GLU A 324 -1.81 -15.49 -11.72
C GLU A 324 -0.90 -16.65 -12.15
N LYS A 325 -0.05 -16.44 -13.17
CA LYS A 325 0.95 -17.41 -13.61
C LYS A 325 1.86 -17.83 -12.47
N PHE A 326 2.41 -16.86 -11.72
CA PHE A 326 3.26 -17.15 -10.57
C PHE A 326 2.51 -17.95 -9.49
N TYR A 327 1.30 -17.56 -9.11
CA TYR A 327 0.55 -18.27 -8.07
C TYR A 327 0.13 -19.69 -8.49
N LYS A 328 -0.11 -19.94 -9.77
CA LYS A 328 -0.33 -21.31 -10.31
C LYS A 328 0.94 -22.15 -10.19
N GLU A 329 2.09 -21.63 -10.58
CA GLU A 329 3.39 -22.31 -10.46
C GLU A 329 3.77 -22.57 -9.00
N ALA A 330 3.40 -21.66 -8.09
CA ALA A 330 3.59 -21.81 -6.67
C ALA A 330 2.59 -22.78 -5.99
N GLY A 331 1.60 -23.31 -6.74
CA GLY A 331 0.58 -24.23 -6.22
C GLY A 331 -0.50 -23.58 -5.35
N LEU A 332 -0.63 -22.25 -5.39
CA LEU A 332 -1.61 -21.47 -4.62
C LEU A 332 -2.93 -21.28 -5.39
N LEU A 333 -2.92 -21.48 -6.69
CA LEU A 333 -4.09 -21.52 -7.57
C LEU A 333 -4.13 -22.85 -8.33
N LYS A 334 -5.35 -23.30 -8.65
CA LYS A 334 -5.59 -24.52 -9.45
C LYS A 334 -5.60 -24.20 -10.94
#